data_78fe4e230219d3359ac939263b943882
#
_entry.id   78fe4e230219d3359ac939263b943882
#
_cell.length_a   1.000
_cell.length_b   1.000
_cell.length_c   1.000
_cell.angle_alpha   90.00
_cell.angle_beta   90.00
_cell.angle_gamma   90.00
#
_symmetry.space_group_name_H-M   'P 1'
#
loop_
_entity.id
_entity.type
_entity.pdbx_description
1 polymer ?
#
loop_
_entity_poly.entity_id
_entity_poly.type
_entity_poly.pdbx_seq_one_letter_code
_entity_poly.pdbx_strand_id
1 'polypeptide(L)'
;MSVECFVTGGSGFVGQHLLARLTSTGHKAWVLMRTPANLERLREQVGRLGGNPARVHAVEGDISREGLGLSEADKQRVSSASVAFHLAAQFSWGLTMERAREVNVQGALRVARLAASQRIRLLMVGGFMLQNLDHLASIGVDNECPENTNWPAVYGRAGGYEGSKLEAHFAVIRYMQETGADYTIVHPATVCGHSESGHIVEGQPLAELIRNLAQGRFKAVPGSTRHWLPLVSVDYLVTMITCAAFDPSMANQQVLALYEHTPNLQGMLGQIAKTLNIKAPRRHVAIGLLRWLLTIPGLAARFAISAESLNFIQTQRFDMRLSRQLELKYQMAHPDMARALERTVRYVKGNLIH
;
A
#
# COMPACT_ATOMS: atom_id res chain seq x y z
N MET A 1 9.01 1.00 -25.61
CA MET A 1 10.10 -0.02 -25.61
C MET A 1 9.88 -0.97 -24.45
N SER A 2 10.16 -2.26 -24.63
CA SER A 2 10.12 -3.26 -23.55
C SER A 2 11.36 -3.10 -22.67
N VAL A 3 11.19 -3.09 -21.35
CA VAL A 3 12.29 -3.05 -20.38
C VAL A 3 12.17 -4.18 -19.37
N GLU A 4 13.25 -4.46 -18.68
CA GLU A 4 13.25 -5.39 -17.56
C GLU A 4 13.02 -4.62 -16.26
N CYS A 5 12.28 -5.23 -15.33
CA CYS A 5 11.91 -4.67 -14.04
C CYS A 5 12.27 -5.67 -12.93
N PHE A 6 12.77 -5.16 -11.80
CA PHE A 6 12.93 -5.96 -10.59
C PHE A 6 11.77 -5.65 -9.64
N VAL A 7 11.11 -6.67 -9.08
CA VAL A 7 9.91 -6.50 -8.26
C VAL A 7 10.02 -7.26 -6.95
N THR A 8 9.93 -6.58 -5.83
CA THR A 8 9.74 -7.20 -4.51
C THR A 8 8.28 -7.09 -4.09
N GLY A 9 7.76 -8.10 -3.42
CA GLY A 9 6.34 -8.13 -3.02
C GLY A 9 5.39 -8.46 -4.18
N GLY A 10 5.91 -9.03 -5.29
CA GLY A 10 5.11 -9.38 -6.47
C GLY A 10 4.00 -10.40 -6.23
N SER A 11 4.11 -11.24 -5.20
CA SER A 11 3.05 -12.21 -4.82
C SER A 11 1.93 -11.59 -3.97
N GLY A 12 2.09 -10.35 -3.49
CA GLY A 12 1.05 -9.63 -2.75
C GLY A 12 -0.07 -9.11 -3.65
N PHE A 13 -1.16 -8.60 -3.04
CA PHE A 13 -2.33 -8.11 -3.77
C PHE A 13 -1.98 -7.06 -4.84
N VAL A 14 -1.35 -5.95 -4.45
CA VAL A 14 -0.94 -4.91 -5.41
C VAL A 14 0.13 -5.43 -6.38
N GLY A 15 1.05 -6.27 -5.88
CA GLY A 15 2.14 -6.84 -6.68
C GLY A 15 1.66 -7.69 -7.85
N GLN A 16 0.65 -8.54 -7.66
CA GLN A 16 0.06 -9.37 -8.73
C GLN A 16 -0.57 -8.50 -9.82
N HIS A 17 -1.31 -7.47 -9.45
CA HIS A 17 -1.89 -6.51 -10.40
C HIS A 17 -0.82 -5.69 -11.12
N LEU A 18 0.26 -5.29 -10.41
CA LEU A 18 1.40 -4.62 -11.03
C LEU A 18 2.10 -5.52 -12.05
N LEU A 19 2.35 -6.79 -11.70
CA LEU A 19 2.94 -7.76 -12.62
C LEU A 19 2.06 -7.99 -13.87
N ALA A 20 0.74 -8.09 -13.67
CA ALA A 20 -0.20 -8.21 -14.79
C ALA A 20 -0.08 -7.00 -15.73
N ARG A 21 -0.09 -5.78 -15.19
CA ARG A 21 0.05 -4.57 -15.99
C ARG A 21 1.41 -4.46 -16.68
N LEU A 22 2.52 -4.66 -15.98
CA LEU A 22 3.86 -4.61 -16.57
C LEU A 22 4.01 -5.60 -17.71
N THR A 23 3.55 -6.84 -17.51
CA THR A 23 3.72 -7.90 -18.51
C THR A 23 2.76 -7.79 -19.68
N SER A 24 1.54 -7.25 -19.50
CA SER A 24 0.60 -6.96 -20.58
C SER A 24 1.09 -5.83 -21.50
N THR A 25 1.86 -4.88 -20.96
CA THR A 25 2.50 -3.81 -21.73
C THR A 25 3.86 -4.19 -22.30
N GLY A 26 4.25 -5.45 -22.17
CA GLY A 26 5.44 -6.01 -22.81
C GLY A 26 6.70 -6.00 -21.97
N HIS A 27 6.67 -5.52 -20.73
CA HIS A 27 7.82 -5.54 -19.83
C HIS A 27 8.09 -6.95 -19.30
N LYS A 28 9.35 -7.25 -18.97
CA LYS A 28 9.77 -8.46 -18.27
C LYS A 28 9.97 -8.16 -16.79
N ALA A 29 9.51 -9.06 -15.92
CA ALA A 29 9.61 -8.88 -14.48
C ALA A 29 10.44 -9.99 -13.82
N TRP A 30 11.51 -9.59 -13.12
CA TRP A 30 12.26 -10.41 -12.17
C TRP A 30 11.66 -10.23 -10.78
N VAL A 31 11.02 -11.25 -10.24
CA VAL A 31 10.30 -11.19 -8.97
C VAL A 31 11.13 -11.85 -7.88
N LEU A 32 11.44 -11.08 -6.83
CA LEU A 32 12.10 -11.62 -5.63
C LEU A 32 11.14 -12.57 -4.90
N MET A 33 11.50 -13.82 -4.77
CA MET A 33 10.68 -14.87 -4.16
C MET A 33 11.50 -15.67 -3.14
N ARG A 34 10.95 -15.82 -1.93
CA ARG A 34 11.55 -16.70 -0.90
C ARG A 34 11.44 -18.18 -1.26
N THR A 35 10.45 -18.52 -2.06
CA THR A 35 10.15 -19.89 -2.48
C THR A 35 9.86 -19.89 -3.99
N PRO A 36 10.88 -20.04 -4.85
CA PRO A 36 10.72 -20.05 -6.29
C PRO A 36 9.73 -21.10 -6.83
N ALA A 37 9.53 -22.20 -6.10
CA ALA A 37 8.53 -23.22 -6.45
C ALA A 37 7.10 -22.67 -6.58
N ASN A 38 6.79 -21.51 -6.00
CA ASN A 38 5.50 -20.84 -6.14
C ASN A 38 5.37 -20.00 -7.43
N LEU A 39 6.36 -20.00 -8.32
CA LEU A 39 6.36 -19.19 -9.54
C LEU A 39 5.18 -19.52 -10.45
N GLU A 40 4.89 -20.79 -10.67
CA GLU A 40 3.79 -21.18 -11.58
C GLU A 40 2.44 -20.71 -11.04
N ARG A 41 2.21 -20.79 -9.73
CA ARG A 41 1.01 -20.24 -9.11
C ARG A 41 0.92 -18.71 -9.31
N LEU A 42 2.04 -17.99 -9.20
CA LEU A 42 2.08 -16.56 -9.46
C LEU A 42 1.79 -16.24 -10.92
N ARG A 43 2.36 -17.00 -11.85
CA ARG A 43 2.11 -16.88 -13.29
C ARG A 43 0.64 -17.08 -13.64
N GLU A 44 0.00 -18.12 -13.09
CA GLU A 44 -1.44 -18.35 -13.26
C GLU A 44 -2.27 -17.16 -12.79
N GLN A 45 -1.94 -16.61 -11.62
CA GLN A 45 -2.64 -15.42 -11.07
C GLN A 45 -2.45 -14.21 -11.98
N VAL A 46 -1.22 -13.94 -12.43
CA VAL A 46 -0.92 -12.88 -13.39
C VAL A 46 -1.70 -13.05 -14.69
N GLY A 47 -1.78 -14.29 -15.21
CA GLY A 47 -2.57 -14.58 -16.40
C GLY A 47 -4.07 -14.31 -16.20
N ARG A 48 -4.64 -14.71 -15.06
CA ARG A 48 -6.06 -14.42 -14.72
C ARG A 48 -6.36 -12.93 -14.62
N LEU A 49 -5.35 -12.13 -14.29
CA LEU A 49 -5.43 -10.65 -14.21
C LEU A 49 -5.11 -9.97 -15.55
N GLY A 50 -4.99 -10.73 -16.65
CA GLY A 50 -4.75 -10.18 -17.99
C GLY A 50 -3.28 -9.88 -18.31
N GLY A 51 -2.34 -10.33 -17.49
CA GLY A 51 -0.91 -10.23 -17.75
C GLY A 51 -0.38 -11.35 -18.63
N ASN A 52 0.90 -11.27 -19.00
CA ASN A 52 1.60 -12.32 -19.74
C ASN A 52 2.48 -13.16 -18.77
N PRO A 53 2.06 -14.41 -18.42
CA PRO A 53 2.80 -15.28 -17.50
C PRO A 53 4.24 -15.58 -17.93
N ALA A 54 4.49 -15.68 -19.25
CA ALA A 54 5.81 -15.99 -19.79
C ALA A 54 6.86 -14.89 -19.51
N ARG A 55 6.42 -13.68 -19.16
CA ARG A 55 7.30 -12.54 -18.84
C ARG A 55 7.57 -12.39 -17.34
N VAL A 56 7.04 -13.28 -16.50
CA VAL A 56 7.30 -13.31 -15.05
C VAL A 56 8.37 -14.36 -14.76
N HIS A 57 9.46 -13.93 -14.15
CA HIS A 57 10.60 -14.79 -13.79
C HIS A 57 10.91 -14.62 -12.30
N ALA A 58 11.30 -15.70 -11.63
CA ALA A 58 11.72 -15.67 -10.26
C ALA A 58 13.23 -15.41 -10.14
N VAL A 59 13.60 -14.66 -9.12
CA VAL A 59 14.94 -14.67 -8.50
C VAL A 59 14.77 -15.06 -7.03
N GLU A 60 15.58 -15.99 -6.55
CA GLU A 60 15.51 -16.45 -5.17
C GLU A 60 16.11 -15.43 -4.22
N GLY A 61 15.38 -15.10 -3.15
CA GLY A 61 15.90 -14.19 -2.14
C GLY A 61 14.86 -13.72 -1.13
N ASP A 62 15.33 -12.93 -0.17
CA ASP A 62 14.51 -12.40 0.93
C ASP A 62 14.99 -10.99 1.30
N ILE A 63 14.08 -10.03 1.43
CA ILE A 63 14.41 -8.66 1.86
C ILE A 63 15.00 -8.59 3.27
N SER A 64 14.82 -9.63 4.10
CA SER A 64 15.41 -9.71 5.43
C SER A 64 16.89 -10.14 5.43
N ARG A 65 17.43 -10.60 4.29
CA ARG A 65 18.81 -11.06 4.15
C ARG A 65 19.71 -9.96 3.56
N GLU A 66 20.97 -9.93 3.96
CA GLU A 66 21.96 -9.03 3.36
C GLU A 66 22.10 -9.32 1.85
N GLY A 67 22.25 -8.26 1.04
CA GLY A 67 22.25 -8.38 -0.43
C GLY A 67 20.98 -9.03 -1.00
N LEU A 68 19.86 -9.01 -0.23
CA LEU A 68 18.59 -9.71 -0.51
C LEU A 68 18.76 -11.25 -0.62
N GLY A 69 19.87 -11.81 -0.22
CA GLY A 69 20.20 -13.23 -0.38
C GLY A 69 20.33 -13.68 -1.84
N LEU A 70 20.50 -12.74 -2.78
CA LEU A 70 20.63 -13.04 -4.21
C LEU A 70 21.97 -13.74 -4.50
N SER A 71 21.93 -14.77 -5.35
CA SER A 71 23.13 -15.34 -5.97
C SER A 71 23.79 -14.31 -6.92
N GLU A 72 25.09 -14.49 -7.25
CA GLU A 72 25.77 -13.62 -8.22
C GLU A 72 25.07 -13.65 -9.59
N ALA A 73 24.59 -14.82 -10.02
CA ALA A 73 23.83 -14.94 -11.25
C ALA A 73 22.51 -14.16 -11.20
N ASP A 74 21.81 -14.14 -10.05
CA ASP A 74 20.57 -13.38 -9.90
C ASP A 74 20.83 -11.88 -9.76
N LYS A 75 21.92 -11.46 -9.13
CA LYS A 75 22.36 -10.06 -9.11
C LYS A 75 22.62 -9.56 -10.54
N GLN A 76 23.26 -10.38 -11.38
CA GLN A 76 23.50 -10.04 -12.79
C GLN A 76 22.19 -9.95 -13.58
N ARG A 77 21.20 -10.80 -13.31
CA ARG A 77 19.85 -10.70 -13.92
C ARG A 77 19.15 -9.42 -13.51
N VAL A 78 19.20 -9.09 -12.22
CA VAL A 78 18.57 -7.88 -11.70
C VAL A 78 19.27 -6.61 -12.21
N SER A 79 20.56 -6.62 -12.48
CA SER A 79 21.30 -5.45 -12.98
C SER A 79 20.84 -4.98 -14.38
N SER A 80 20.14 -5.84 -15.14
CA SER A 80 19.51 -5.46 -16.41
C SER A 80 18.20 -4.67 -16.25
N ALA A 81 17.67 -4.59 -15.01
CA ALA A 81 16.41 -3.89 -14.76
C ALA A 81 16.59 -2.36 -14.87
N SER A 82 15.63 -1.70 -15.51
CA SER A 82 15.57 -0.23 -15.57
C SER A 82 14.93 0.37 -14.31
N VAL A 83 14.01 -0.38 -13.65
CA VAL A 83 13.30 0.05 -12.44
C VAL A 83 13.23 -1.10 -11.46
N ALA A 84 13.49 -0.79 -10.18
CA ALA A 84 13.24 -1.66 -9.04
C ALA A 84 11.94 -1.23 -8.34
N PHE A 85 10.92 -2.06 -8.37
CA PHE A 85 9.64 -1.85 -7.69
C PHE A 85 9.67 -2.49 -6.30
N HIS A 86 9.60 -1.67 -5.26
CA HIS A 86 9.57 -2.15 -3.89
C HIS A 86 8.16 -2.04 -3.29
N LEU A 87 7.43 -3.16 -3.31
CA LEU A 87 6.11 -3.30 -2.72
C LEU A 87 6.09 -4.22 -1.49
N ALA A 88 7.21 -4.92 -1.25
CA ALA A 88 7.31 -5.84 -0.12
C ALA A 88 7.24 -5.07 1.20
N ALA A 89 6.29 -5.45 2.04
CA ALA A 89 6.21 -5.05 3.44
C ALA A 89 5.43 -6.12 4.20
N GLN A 90 5.74 -6.30 5.47
CA GLN A 90 4.90 -7.08 6.36
C GLN A 90 3.77 -6.20 6.87
N PHE A 91 2.53 -6.50 6.47
CA PHE A 91 1.34 -5.88 7.01
C PHE A 91 0.69 -6.80 8.02
N SER A 92 0.57 -6.34 9.26
CA SER A 92 -0.24 -6.96 10.32
C SER A 92 -0.46 -5.93 11.40
N TRP A 93 -1.67 -5.88 11.94
CA TRP A 93 -1.93 -5.11 13.15
C TRP A 93 -1.22 -5.75 14.35
N GLY A 94 -0.68 -4.92 15.25
CA GLY A 94 0.01 -5.38 16.45
C GLY A 94 1.41 -5.94 16.20
N LEU A 95 2.09 -5.59 15.09
CA LEU A 95 3.50 -5.89 14.90
C LEU A 95 4.34 -5.24 16.00
N THR A 96 5.30 -5.99 16.56
CA THR A 96 6.32 -5.37 17.43
C THR A 96 7.23 -4.45 16.64
N MET A 97 7.79 -3.44 17.30
CA MET A 97 8.72 -2.49 16.66
C MET A 97 9.92 -3.23 16.05
N GLU A 98 10.52 -4.18 16.78
CA GLU A 98 11.69 -4.92 16.35
C GLU A 98 11.42 -5.69 15.05
N ARG A 99 10.29 -6.41 15.00
CA ARG A 99 9.93 -7.19 13.81
C ARG A 99 9.57 -6.28 12.64
N ALA A 100 8.84 -5.22 12.90
CA ALA A 100 8.45 -4.25 11.88
C ALA A 100 9.69 -3.54 11.27
N ARG A 101 10.66 -3.14 12.10
CA ARG A 101 11.93 -2.54 11.65
C ARG A 101 12.76 -3.50 10.83
N GLU A 102 12.93 -4.73 11.29
CA GLU A 102 13.74 -5.73 10.58
C GLU A 102 13.22 -5.99 9.16
N VAL A 103 11.91 -6.15 9.01
CA VAL A 103 11.32 -6.48 7.70
C VAL A 103 11.09 -5.22 6.86
N ASN A 104 10.42 -4.20 7.42
CA ASN A 104 9.95 -3.08 6.61
C ASN A 104 11.03 -2.00 6.45
N VAL A 105 11.81 -1.69 7.49
CA VAL A 105 12.83 -0.64 7.41
C VAL A 105 14.11 -1.20 6.80
N GLN A 106 14.69 -2.23 7.41
CA GLN A 106 15.95 -2.80 6.91
C GLN A 106 15.74 -3.46 5.54
N GLY A 107 14.58 -4.11 5.31
CA GLY A 107 14.24 -4.65 4.00
C GLY A 107 14.19 -3.58 2.91
N ALA A 108 13.53 -2.45 3.17
CA ALA A 108 13.48 -1.33 2.22
C ALA A 108 14.87 -0.74 1.95
N LEU A 109 15.69 -0.56 3.00
CA LEU A 109 17.07 -0.08 2.85
C LEU A 109 17.94 -1.06 2.04
N ARG A 110 17.80 -2.37 2.22
CA ARG A 110 18.52 -3.37 1.42
C ARG A 110 18.14 -3.29 -0.06
N VAL A 111 16.86 -3.07 -0.37
CA VAL A 111 16.42 -2.87 -1.76
C VAL A 111 16.95 -1.55 -2.32
N ALA A 112 16.95 -0.47 -1.53
CA ALA A 112 17.51 0.82 -1.93
C ALA A 112 19.01 0.72 -2.20
N ARG A 113 19.78 0.01 -1.34
CA ARG A 113 21.21 -0.27 -1.56
C ARG A 113 21.46 -1.02 -2.87
N LEU A 114 20.67 -2.06 -3.14
CA LEU A 114 20.78 -2.78 -4.42
C LEU A 114 20.49 -1.85 -5.60
N ALA A 115 19.40 -1.10 -5.54
CA ALA A 115 19.02 -0.19 -6.62
C ALA A 115 20.11 0.86 -6.87
N ALA A 116 20.64 1.52 -5.84
CA ALA A 116 21.69 2.51 -5.95
C ALA A 116 23.01 1.90 -6.52
N SER A 117 23.44 0.74 -5.99
CA SER A 117 24.68 0.08 -6.46
C SER A 117 24.60 -0.37 -7.91
N GLN A 118 23.43 -0.72 -8.41
CA GLN A 118 23.18 -1.14 -9.79
C GLN A 118 22.74 0.02 -10.70
N ARG A 119 22.64 1.25 -10.16
CA ARG A 119 22.11 2.44 -10.88
C ARG A 119 20.71 2.21 -11.47
N ILE A 120 19.89 1.47 -10.74
CA ILE A 120 18.49 1.18 -11.08
C ILE A 120 17.63 2.20 -10.35
N ARG A 121 16.66 2.82 -11.04
CA ARG A 121 15.70 3.72 -10.39
C ARG A 121 14.83 2.94 -9.42
N LEU A 122 14.71 3.41 -8.18
CA LEU A 122 13.84 2.80 -7.17
C LEU A 122 12.44 3.40 -7.24
N LEU A 123 11.41 2.59 -7.47
CA LEU A 123 10.04 2.97 -7.16
C LEU A 123 9.59 2.25 -5.88
N MET A 124 9.25 3.02 -4.85
CA MET A 124 8.78 2.49 -3.57
C MET A 124 7.29 2.82 -3.37
N VAL A 125 6.54 1.86 -2.82
CA VAL A 125 5.15 2.08 -2.41
C VAL A 125 5.12 2.48 -0.93
N GLY A 126 4.74 3.73 -0.68
CA GLY A 126 4.61 4.33 0.64
C GLY A 126 3.22 4.13 1.26
N GLY A 127 2.62 5.21 1.72
CA GLY A 127 1.25 5.29 2.23
C GLY A 127 0.84 6.76 2.37
N PHE A 128 -0.43 7.07 2.13
CA PHE A 128 -0.94 8.46 2.11
C PHE A 128 -0.75 9.20 3.45
N MET A 129 -0.59 8.48 4.57
CA MET A 129 -0.34 9.07 5.88
C MET A 129 0.94 9.89 5.93
N LEU A 130 1.94 9.56 5.09
CA LEU A 130 3.19 10.31 4.92
C LEU A 130 2.99 11.73 4.38
N GLN A 131 1.82 12.03 3.84
CA GLN A 131 1.45 13.36 3.34
C GLN A 131 0.55 14.13 4.32
N ASN A 132 0.26 13.56 5.51
CA ASN A 132 -0.51 14.21 6.57
C ASN A 132 0.43 14.80 7.63
N LEU A 133 0.88 16.03 7.42
CA LEU A 133 1.84 16.70 8.32
C LEU A 133 1.31 16.86 9.75
N ASP A 134 0.01 17.15 9.92
CA ASP A 134 -0.61 17.25 11.24
C ASP A 134 -0.58 15.91 11.98
N HIS A 135 -0.85 14.82 11.27
CA HIS A 135 -0.75 13.49 11.84
C HIS A 135 0.70 13.15 12.21
N LEU A 136 1.66 13.38 11.31
CA LEU A 136 3.09 13.15 11.59
C LEU A 136 3.54 13.90 12.84
N ALA A 137 3.21 15.19 12.95
CA ALA A 137 3.51 15.99 14.13
C ALA A 137 2.85 15.43 15.39
N SER A 138 1.58 15.01 15.31
CA SER A 138 0.82 14.46 16.44
C SER A 138 1.41 13.18 17.03
N ILE A 139 2.05 12.36 16.20
CA ILE A 139 2.74 11.13 16.62
C ILE A 139 4.23 11.35 16.92
N GLY A 140 4.74 12.57 16.73
CA GLY A 140 6.11 12.97 17.10
C GLY A 140 7.14 12.72 16.01
N VAL A 141 6.74 12.68 14.75
CA VAL A 141 7.67 12.66 13.60
C VAL A 141 8.10 14.10 13.31
N ASP A 142 9.40 14.34 13.29
CA ASP A 142 9.98 15.57 12.79
C ASP A 142 10.14 15.46 11.26
N ASN A 143 9.25 16.10 10.53
CA ASN A 143 9.25 16.00 9.06
C ASN A 143 10.34 16.86 8.42
N GLU A 144 10.84 17.90 9.10
CA GLU A 144 11.92 18.77 8.61
C GLU A 144 13.29 18.15 8.89
N CYS A 145 13.44 17.54 10.08
CA CYS A 145 14.67 16.88 10.51
C CYS A 145 14.36 15.44 10.99
N PRO A 146 14.05 14.50 10.08
CA PRO A 146 13.62 13.14 10.44
C PRO A 146 14.63 12.35 11.27
N GLU A 147 15.91 12.73 11.22
CA GLU A 147 16.99 12.17 12.05
C GLU A 147 16.81 12.47 13.53
N ASN A 148 16.12 13.54 13.89
CA ASN A 148 15.81 13.92 15.27
C ASN A 148 14.58 13.17 15.83
N THR A 149 13.87 12.41 15.01
CA THR A 149 12.67 11.70 15.41
C THR A 149 12.96 10.60 16.43
N ASN A 150 12.25 10.63 17.55
CA ASN A 150 12.25 9.54 18.53
C ASN A 150 11.37 8.38 18.02
N TRP A 151 11.95 7.51 17.18
CA TRP A 151 11.23 6.40 16.56
C TRP A 151 10.54 5.48 17.57
N PRO A 152 11.16 5.05 18.69
CA PRO A 152 10.46 4.25 19.71
C PRO A 152 9.15 4.89 20.18
N ALA A 153 9.12 6.21 20.40
CA ALA A 153 7.92 6.93 20.78
C ALA A 153 6.87 6.96 19.64
N VAL A 154 7.31 7.12 18.39
CA VAL A 154 6.45 7.04 17.20
C VAL A 154 5.80 5.67 17.09
N TYR A 155 6.57 4.59 17.23
CA TYR A 155 6.03 3.22 17.22
C TYR A 155 5.00 2.99 18.33
N GLY A 156 5.22 3.55 19.51
CA GLY A 156 4.27 3.48 20.62
C GLY A 156 2.93 4.17 20.33
N ARG A 157 2.93 5.22 19.49
CA ARG A 157 1.72 6.00 19.14
C ARG A 157 1.05 5.53 17.86
N ALA A 158 1.83 5.20 16.83
CA ALA A 158 1.34 4.83 15.49
C ALA A 158 1.12 3.32 15.32
N GLY A 159 1.79 2.50 16.16
CA GLY A 159 1.85 1.06 15.98
C GLY A 159 2.99 0.61 15.08
N GLY A 160 3.24 -0.70 15.08
CA GLY A 160 4.41 -1.28 14.40
C GLY A 160 4.38 -1.12 12.89
N TYR A 161 3.24 -1.33 12.26
CA TYR A 161 3.13 -1.23 10.81
C TYR A 161 3.33 0.21 10.32
N GLU A 162 2.54 1.15 10.84
CA GLU A 162 2.64 2.55 10.41
C GLU A 162 4.01 3.14 10.76
N GLY A 163 4.48 2.97 12.01
CA GLY A 163 5.79 3.45 12.43
C GLY A 163 6.92 2.97 11.52
N SER A 164 6.90 1.69 11.12
CA SER A 164 7.92 1.14 10.22
C SER A 164 7.82 1.67 8.79
N LYS A 165 6.61 1.95 8.29
CA LYS A 165 6.44 2.56 6.97
C LYS A 165 6.94 4.00 6.95
N LEU A 166 6.72 4.75 8.04
CA LEU A 166 7.22 6.11 8.21
C LEU A 166 8.75 6.12 8.31
N GLU A 167 9.34 5.30 9.19
CA GLU A 167 10.78 5.22 9.36
C GLU A 167 11.48 4.76 8.06
N ALA A 168 10.95 3.74 7.38
CA ALA A 168 11.47 3.27 6.09
C ALA A 168 11.47 4.35 5.02
N HIS A 169 10.40 5.16 4.95
CA HIS A 169 10.28 6.26 4.01
C HIS A 169 11.43 7.26 4.15
N PHE A 170 11.63 7.80 5.34
CA PHE A 170 12.69 8.79 5.58
C PHE A 170 14.08 8.19 5.44
N ALA A 171 14.29 6.97 5.92
CA ALA A 171 15.58 6.29 5.81
C ALA A 171 15.98 6.00 4.35
N VAL A 172 15.02 5.55 3.52
CA VAL A 172 15.27 5.29 2.09
C VAL A 172 15.52 6.59 1.33
N ILE A 173 14.71 7.63 1.53
CA ILE A 173 14.92 8.93 0.87
C ILE A 173 16.32 9.47 1.18
N ARG A 174 16.70 9.51 2.46
CA ARG A 174 18.03 9.97 2.87
C ARG A 174 19.13 9.17 2.18
N TYR A 175 19.05 7.85 2.20
CA TYR A 175 20.03 6.99 1.56
C TYR A 175 20.15 7.24 0.05
N MET A 176 19.02 7.35 -0.66
CA MET A 176 19.01 7.60 -2.10
C MET A 176 19.56 8.99 -2.44
N GLN A 177 19.27 10.01 -1.63
CA GLN A 177 19.84 11.36 -1.77
C GLN A 177 21.35 11.39 -1.51
N GLU A 178 21.82 10.74 -0.44
CA GLU A 178 23.26 10.65 -0.10
C GLU A 178 24.06 9.94 -1.20
N THR A 179 23.47 8.97 -1.88
CA THR A 179 24.12 8.22 -2.97
C THR A 179 23.91 8.83 -4.36
N GLY A 180 23.08 9.88 -4.47
CA GLY A 180 22.74 10.49 -5.76
C GLY A 180 21.91 9.56 -6.67
N ALA A 181 21.25 8.56 -6.11
CA ALA A 181 20.46 7.59 -6.86
C ALA A 181 18.99 8.02 -6.99
N ASP A 182 18.40 7.78 -8.16
CA ASP A 182 17.03 8.17 -8.46
C ASP A 182 15.99 7.30 -7.74
N TYR A 183 14.99 7.95 -7.16
CA TYR A 183 13.84 7.27 -6.58
C TYR A 183 12.52 7.94 -7.00
N THR A 184 11.42 7.20 -6.84
CA THR A 184 10.06 7.72 -6.92
C THR A 184 9.23 7.01 -5.85
N ILE A 185 8.37 7.75 -5.16
CA ILE A 185 7.48 7.14 -4.16
C ILE A 185 6.04 7.40 -4.55
N VAL A 186 5.26 6.31 -4.59
CA VAL A 186 3.81 6.38 -4.77
C VAL A 186 3.14 6.09 -3.42
N HIS A 187 2.31 7.01 -2.96
CA HIS A 187 1.56 6.93 -1.70
C HIS A 187 0.11 6.52 -1.97
N PRO A 188 -0.23 5.23 -1.89
CA PRO A 188 -1.61 4.80 -2.06
C PRO A 188 -2.47 5.19 -0.86
N ALA A 189 -3.72 5.49 -1.12
CA ALA A 189 -4.80 5.46 -0.16
C ALA A 189 -5.17 4.01 0.22
N THR A 190 -6.26 3.81 0.97
CA THR A 190 -6.79 2.48 1.24
C THR A 190 -7.19 1.82 -0.07
N VAL A 191 -6.55 0.68 -0.36
CA VAL A 191 -6.73 0.02 -1.66
C VAL A 191 -8.07 -0.73 -1.69
N CYS A 192 -8.91 -0.33 -2.63
CA CYS A 192 -10.14 -1.01 -3.01
C CYS A 192 -9.82 -2.18 -3.96
N GLY A 193 -10.77 -3.06 -4.21
CA GLY A 193 -10.64 -4.10 -5.22
C GLY A 193 -10.47 -3.55 -6.63
N HIS A 194 -10.26 -4.44 -7.59
CA HIS A 194 -10.23 -4.11 -9.01
C HIS A 194 -11.57 -3.49 -9.44
N SER A 195 -11.52 -2.37 -10.13
CA SER A 195 -12.72 -1.55 -10.41
C SER A 195 -13.82 -2.29 -11.17
N GLU A 196 -13.45 -3.26 -12.01
CA GLU A 196 -14.42 -4.03 -12.80
C GLU A 196 -14.82 -5.35 -12.15
N SER A 197 -13.87 -6.13 -11.65
CA SER A 197 -14.14 -7.45 -11.07
C SER A 197 -14.46 -7.42 -9.57
N GLY A 198 -14.10 -6.35 -8.87
CA GLY A 198 -14.16 -6.26 -7.42
C GLY A 198 -13.10 -7.10 -6.69
N HIS A 199 -12.23 -7.81 -7.42
CA HIS A 199 -11.23 -8.71 -6.85
C HIS A 199 -10.38 -8.01 -5.79
N ILE A 200 -10.41 -8.54 -4.61
CA ILE A 200 -9.60 -8.14 -3.45
C ILE A 200 -9.23 -9.40 -2.67
N VAL A 201 -8.08 -9.41 -2.04
CA VAL A 201 -7.64 -10.57 -1.25
C VAL A 201 -7.96 -10.40 0.23
N GLU A 202 -8.07 -11.52 0.92
CA GLU A 202 -8.21 -11.55 2.37
C GLU A 202 -7.04 -10.83 3.06
N GLY A 203 -7.30 -10.23 4.24
CA GLY A 203 -6.30 -9.46 5.00
C GLY A 203 -6.12 -8.02 4.51
N GLN A 204 -6.76 -7.61 3.41
CA GLN A 204 -6.76 -6.19 3.04
C GLN A 204 -7.67 -5.38 3.98
N PRO A 205 -7.26 -4.17 4.43
CA PRO A 205 -8.02 -3.37 5.39
C PRO A 205 -9.48 -3.14 5.00
N LEU A 206 -9.74 -2.87 3.73
CA LEU A 206 -11.10 -2.67 3.24
C LEU A 206 -11.92 -3.96 3.24
N ALA A 207 -11.32 -5.11 2.91
CA ALA A 207 -12.01 -6.41 2.97
C ALA A 207 -12.39 -6.75 4.42
N GLU A 208 -11.50 -6.49 5.38
CA GLU A 208 -11.78 -6.67 6.80
C GLU A 208 -12.87 -5.73 7.31
N LEU A 209 -12.87 -4.47 6.89
CA LEU A 209 -13.93 -3.51 7.21
C LEU A 209 -15.30 -3.99 6.71
N ILE A 210 -15.38 -4.46 5.46
CA ILE A 210 -16.60 -4.99 4.86
C ILE A 210 -17.08 -6.24 5.63
N ARG A 211 -16.18 -7.17 5.93
CA ARG A 211 -16.49 -8.39 6.71
C ARG A 211 -17.02 -8.04 8.10
N ASN A 212 -16.35 -7.16 8.83
CA ASN A 212 -16.76 -6.74 10.15
C ASN A 212 -18.12 -6.02 10.16
N LEU A 213 -18.39 -5.22 9.12
CA LEU A 213 -19.69 -4.59 8.94
C LEU A 213 -20.79 -5.63 8.66
N ALA A 214 -20.52 -6.61 7.78
CA ALA A 214 -21.46 -7.70 7.48
C ALA A 214 -21.80 -8.56 8.71
N GLN A 215 -20.82 -8.76 9.60
CA GLN A 215 -20.99 -9.50 10.86
C GLN A 215 -21.60 -8.66 11.99
N GLY A 216 -22.02 -7.41 11.71
CA GLY A 216 -22.64 -6.53 12.72
C GLY A 216 -21.70 -6.05 13.82
N ARG A 217 -20.40 -6.16 13.63
CA ARG A 217 -19.38 -5.72 14.60
C ARG A 217 -19.19 -4.20 14.60
N PHE A 218 -19.54 -3.53 13.51
CA PHE A 218 -19.50 -2.07 13.35
C PHE A 218 -20.85 -1.45 13.75
N LYS A 219 -20.98 -1.01 15.02
CA LYS A 219 -22.22 -0.43 15.55
C LYS A 219 -22.27 1.09 15.52
N ALA A 220 -21.12 1.73 15.29
CA ALA A 220 -20.99 3.17 15.25
C ALA A 220 -19.97 3.59 14.16
N VAL A 221 -20.06 4.87 13.76
CA VAL A 221 -19.14 5.48 12.81
C VAL A 221 -18.02 6.16 13.61
N PRO A 222 -16.74 5.78 13.43
CA PRO A 222 -15.62 6.48 14.05
C PRO A 222 -15.54 7.93 13.58
N GLY A 223 -15.36 8.85 14.50
CA GLY A 223 -15.19 10.27 14.20
C GLY A 223 -16.51 11.02 13.99
N SER A 224 -16.51 11.99 13.10
CA SER A 224 -17.63 12.89 12.76
C SER A 224 -17.94 12.85 11.26
N THR A 225 -18.90 13.64 10.81
CA THR A 225 -19.26 13.81 9.38
C THR A 225 -18.14 14.38 8.51
N ARG A 226 -17.09 14.97 9.11
CA ARG A 226 -15.91 15.46 8.39
C ARG A 226 -14.87 14.37 8.10
N HIS A 227 -14.94 13.23 8.82
CA HIS A 227 -13.97 12.16 8.67
C HIS A 227 -14.25 11.34 7.41
N TRP A 228 -13.18 10.94 6.77
CA TRP A 228 -13.21 10.10 5.58
C TRP A 228 -12.08 9.07 5.60
N LEU A 229 -12.22 8.01 4.87
CA LEU A 229 -11.17 7.04 4.58
C LEU A 229 -10.91 7.11 3.07
N PRO A 230 -9.81 7.73 2.63
CA PRO A 230 -9.53 7.85 1.21
C PRO A 230 -9.35 6.47 0.56
N LEU A 231 -9.90 6.31 -0.64
CA LEU A 231 -9.85 5.07 -1.42
C LEU A 231 -9.10 5.26 -2.73
N VAL A 232 -8.56 4.15 -3.23
CA VAL A 232 -8.03 4.01 -4.59
C VAL A 232 -8.31 2.59 -5.08
N SER A 233 -8.74 2.40 -6.35
CA SER A 233 -8.84 1.06 -6.91
C SER A 233 -7.46 0.51 -7.27
N VAL A 234 -7.27 -0.81 -7.17
CA VAL A 234 -5.96 -1.43 -7.40
C VAL A 234 -5.47 -1.25 -8.83
N ASP A 235 -6.37 -1.29 -9.81
CA ASP A 235 -6.06 -1.10 -11.24
C ASP A 235 -5.59 0.34 -11.54
N TYR A 236 -6.25 1.35 -10.96
CA TYR A 236 -5.78 2.73 -11.04
C TYR A 236 -4.43 2.90 -10.33
N LEU A 237 -4.28 2.34 -9.14
CA LEU A 237 -3.02 2.39 -8.37
C LEU A 237 -1.85 1.84 -9.19
N VAL A 238 -1.97 0.65 -9.77
CA VAL A 238 -0.86 0.07 -10.55
C VAL A 238 -0.60 0.82 -11.85
N THR A 239 -1.62 1.50 -12.40
CA THR A 239 -1.44 2.44 -13.51
C THR A 239 -0.59 3.63 -13.08
N MET A 240 -0.93 4.27 -11.96
CA MET A 240 -0.15 5.38 -11.38
C MET A 240 1.29 4.95 -11.08
N ILE A 241 1.48 3.78 -10.44
CA ILE A 241 2.81 3.22 -10.15
C ILE A 241 3.62 3.06 -11.45
N THR A 242 3.02 2.49 -12.49
CA THR A 242 3.71 2.26 -13.77
C THR A 242 4.06 3.57 -14.46
N CYS A 243 3.12 4.51 -14.55
CA CYS A 243 3.37 5.83 -15.14
C CYS A 243 4.46 6.58 -14.39
N ALA A 244 4.38 6.64 -13.05
CA ALA A 244 5.38 7.32 -12.22
C ALA A 244 6.78 6.67 -12.34
N ALA A 245 6.86 5.35 -12.48
CA ALA A 245 8.11 4.62 -12.60
C ALA A 245 8.88 4.94 -13.88
N PHE A 246 8.16 5.09 -14.99
CA PHE A 246 8.78 5.30 -16.31
C PHE A 246 8.80 6.77 -16.76
N ASP A 247 8.21 7.67 -15.98
CA ASP A 247 8.28 9.10 -16.26
C ASP A 247 9.60 9.71 -15.72
N PRO A 248 10.48 10.25 -16.56
CA PRO A 248 11.69 10.91 -16.09
C PRO A 248 11.44 12.10 -15.15
N SER A 249 10.32 12.82 -15.33
CA SER A 249 9.97 13.96 -14.47
C SER A 249 9.60 13.57 -13.05
N MET A 250 9.37 12.27 -12.80
CA MET A 250 9.06 11.72 -11.48
C MET A 250 10.32 11.28 -10.71
N ALA A 251 11.53 11.48 -11.26
CA ALA A 251 12.76 11.26 -10.51
C ALA A 251 12.78 12.15 -9.26
N ASN A 252 13.04 11.53 -8.10
CA ASN A 252 13.09 12.20 -6.80
C ASN A 252 11.77 12.88 -6.38
N GLN A 253 10.64 12.39 -6.91
CA GLN A 253 9.30 12.90 -6.60
C GLN A 253 8.47 11.89 -5.81
N GLN A 254 7.46 12.42 -5.13
CA GLN A 254 6.49 11.65 -4.37
C GLN A 254 5.08 12.00 -4.86
N VAL A 255 4.26 11.00 -5.15
CA VAL A 255 2.93 11.19 -5.72
C VAL A 255 1.88 10.40 -4.95
N LEU A 256 0.71 11.02 -4.75
CA LEU A 256 -0.44 10.39 -4.11
C LEU A 256 -1.28 9.61 -5.13
N ALA A 257 -1.72 8.41 -4.76
CA ALA A 257 -2.72 7.66 -5.50
C ALA A 257 -3.98 7.51 -4.65
N LEU A 258 -4.92 8.43 -4.81
CA LEU A 258 -6.19 8.45 -4.09
C LEU A 258 -7.30 9.13 -4.91
N TYR A 259 -8.54 8.77 -4.62
CA TYR A 259 -9.73 9.41 -5.19
C TYR A 259 -10.23 10.53 -4.27
N GLU A 260 -10.06 11.78 -4.67
CA GLU A 260 -10.38 12.97 -3.85
C GLU A 260 -11.86 13.08 -3.46
N HIS A 261 -12.74 12.52 -4.31
CA HIS A 261 -14.20 12.57 -4.11
C HIS A 261 -14.72 11.35 -3.35
N THR A 262 -13.85 10.59 -2.68
CA THR A 262 -14.30 9.56 -1.74
C THR A 262 -15.24 10.18 -0.72
N PRO A 263 -16.46 9.63 -0.53
CA PRO A 263 -17.42 10.17 0.43
C PRO A 263 -16.86 10.13 1.86
N ASN A 264 -17.49 10.86 2.78
CA ASN A 264 -17.15 10.74 4.18
C ASN A 264 -17.38 9.30 4.67
N LEU A 265 -16.79 8.95 5.81
CA LEU A 265 -16.82 7.59 6.33
C LEU A 265 -18.25 7.06 6.50
N GLN A 266 -19.18 7.90 6.98
CA GLN A 266 -20.59 7.53 7.12
C GLN A 266 -21.23 7.18 5.76
N GLY A 267 -20.99 7.99 4.74
CA GLY A 267 -21.50 7.76 3.38
C GLY A 267 -20.91 6.46 2.78
N MET A 268 -19.62 6.23 2.96
CA MET A 268 -18.96 5.00 2.51
C MET A 268 -19.54 3.77 3.21
N LEU A 269 -19.67 3.80 4.55
CA LEU A 269 -20.29 2.69 5.32
C LEU A 269 -21.76 2.50 4.93
N GLY A 270 -22.48 3.58 4.62
CA GLY A 270 -23.84 3.54 4.08
C GLY A 270 -23.94 2.81 2.75
N GLN A 271 -23.01 3.09 1.83
CA GLN A 271 -22.93 2.41 0.53
C GLN A 271 -22.61 0.93 0.69
N ILE A 272 -21.63 0.58 1.54
CA ILE A 272 -21.28 -0.81 1.84
C ILE A 272 -22.50 -1.54 2.43
N ALA A 273 -23.16 -0.95 3.44
CA ALA A 273 -24.32 -1.54 4.09
C ALA A 273 -25.49 -1.76 3.12
N LYS A 274 -25.75 -0.80 2.23
CA LYS A 274 -26.76 -0.93 1.16
C LYS A 274 -26.46 -2.14 0.26
N THR A 275 -25.22 -2.31 -0.17
CA THR A 275 -24.81 -3.44 -1.03
C THR A 275 -24.89 -4.78 -0.30
N LEU A 276 -24.58 -4.80 1.01
CA LEU A 276 -24.74 -5.98 1.86
C LEU A 276 -26.20 -6.30 2.22
N ASN A 277 -27.13 -5.39 1.99
CA ASN A 277 -28.53 -5.44 2.43
C ASN A 277 -28.67 -5.49 3.96
N ILE A 278 -27.92 -4.63 4.67
CA ILE A 278 -27.95 -4.50 6.14
C ILE A 278 -28.18 -3.04 6.57
N LYS A 279 -28.50 -2.82 7.85
CA LYS A 279 -28.62 -1.46 8.39
C LYS A 279 -27.25 -0.82 8.58
N ALA A 280 -27.08 0.40 8.01
CA ALA A 280 -25.85 1.17 8.19
C ALA A 280 -25.75 1.72 9.63
N PRO A 281 -24.52 1.80 10.20
CA PRO A 281 -24.29 2.52 11.44
C PRO A 281 -24.52 4.01 11.23
N ARG A 282 -25.20 4.67 12.17
CA ARG A 282 -25.55 6.10 12.09
C ARG A 282 -25.00 6.95 13.23
N ARG A 283 -24.68 6.31 14.37
CA ARG A 283 -24.18 7.01 15.56
C ARG A 283 -22.70 7.26 15.43
N HIS A 284 -22.26 8.50 15.60
CA HIS A 284 -20.87 8.85 15.64
C HIS A 284 -20.27 8.64 17.04
N VAL A 285 -19.03 8.17 17.09
CA VAL A 285 -18.22 8.05 18.30
C VAL A 285 -16.87 8.71 18.07
N ALA A 286 -16.49 9.62 18.94
CA ALA A 286 -15.21 10.33 18.84
C ALA A 286 -14.04 9.34 18.78
N ILE A 287 -13.07 9.58 17.86
CA ILE A 287 -11.91 8.69 17.67
C ILE A 287 -11.12 8.55 18.97
N GLY A 288 -10.93 9.64 19.75
CA GLY A 288 -10.24 9.60 21.03
C GLY A 288 -10.92 8.68 22.05
N LEU A 289 -12.26 8.71 22.11
CA LEU A 289 -13.02 7.80 22.98
C LEU A 289 -12.89 6.34 22.53
N LEU A 290 -12.98 6.07 21.22
CA LEU A 290 -12.77 4.73 20.68
C LEU A 290 -11.36 4.23 20.98
N ARG A 291 -10.34 5.07 20.78
CA ARG A 291 -8.95 4.72 21.09
C ARG A 291 -8.78 4.34 22.56
N TRP A 292 -9.37 5.15 23.47
CA TRP A 292 -9.37 4.84 24.90
C TRP A 292 -10.10 3.52 25.22
N LEU A 293 -11.29 3.28 24.64
CA LEU A 293 -12.03 2.03 24.84
C LEU A 293 -11.24 0.80 24.36
N LEU A 294 -10.47 0.92 23.29
CA LEU A 294 -9.64 -0.15 22.73
C LEU A 294 -8.39 -0.48 23.58
N THR A 295 -8.04 0.35 24.58
CA THR A 295 -7.00 0.01 25.57
C THR A 295 -7.50 -0.94 26.66
N ILE A 296 -8.82 -1.11 26.78
CA ILE A 296 -9.42 -1.99 27.79
C ILE A 296 -9.30 -3.45 27.33
N PRO A 297 -8.66 -4.34 28.13
CA PRO A 297 -8.50 -5.74 27.76
C PRO A 297 -9.84 -6.40 27.39
N GLY A 298 -9.85 -7.15 26.28
CA GLY A 298 -11.04 -7.86 25.78
C GLY A 298 -12.02 -7.02 24.96
N LEU A 299 -11.98 -5.68 25.03
CA LEU A 299 -12.87 -4.82 24.25
C LEU A 299 -12.45 -4.73 22.79
N ALA A 300 -11.16 -4.67 22.51
CA ALA A 300 -10.62 -4.64 21.14
C ALA A 300 -11.10 -5.84 20.30
N ALA A 301 -11.09 -7.05 20.89
CA ALA A 301 -11.56 -8.27 20.23
C ALA A 301 -13.08 -8.22 19.92
N ARG A 302 -13.87 -7.55 20.78
CA ARG A 302 -15.31 -7.42 20.60
C ARG A 302 -15.71 -6.43 19.51
N PHE A 303 -14.91 -5.39 19.30
CA PHE A 303 -15.15 -4.38 18.26
C PHE A 303 -14.53 -4.75 16.91
N ALA A 304 -13.61 -5.71 16.87
CA ALA A 304 -12.87 -6.11 15.66
C ALA A 304 -12.21 -4.91 14.93
N ILE A 305 -11.82 -3.90 15.69
CA ILE A 305 -11.16 -2.68 15.23
C ILE A 305 -9.82 -2.60 15.96
N SER A 306 -8.73 -2.43 15.22
CA SER A 306 -7.43 -2.09 15.79
C SER A 306 -7.37 -0.59 16.10
N ALA A 307 -6.76 -0.21 17.22
CA ALA A 307 -6.48 1.20 17.50
C ALA A 307 -5.61 1.84 16.40
N GLU A 308 -4.70 1.08 15.82
CA GLU A 308 -3.85 1.49 14.69
C GLU A 308 -4.69 1.83 13.45
N SER A 309 -5.78 1.09 13.18
CA SER A 309 -6.63 1.34 12.01
C SER A 309 -7.36 2.70 12.07
N LEU A 310 -7.57 3.25 13.26
CA LEU A 310 -8.18 4.56 13.44
C LEU A 310 -7.29 5.71 12.92
N ASN A 311 -5.99 5.50 12.80
CA ASN A 311 -5.05 6.50 12.27
C ASN A 311 -5.31 6.79 10.78
N PHE A 312 -5.89 5.84 10.04
CA PHE A 312 -6.18 5.99 8.61
C PHE A 312 -7.47 6.78 8.32
N ILE A 313 -8.26 7.08 9.36
CA ILE A 313 -9.48 7.89 9.26
C ILE A 313 -9.10 9.36 9.40
N GLN A 314 -9.27 10.14 8.34
CA GLN A 314 -8.73 11.48 8.17
C GLN A 314 -9.82 12.56 8.14
N THR A 315 -9.45 13.80 8.49
CA THR A 315 -10.26 15.00 8.19
C THR A 315 -9.57 15.88 7.15
N GLN A 316 -8.25 15.75 7.01
CA GLN A 316 -7.43 16.51 6.09
C GLN A 316 -7.67 16.08 4.63
N ARG A 317 -7.61 17.03 3.71
CA ARG A 317 -7.53 16.82 2.26
C ARG A 317 -6.08 17.02 1.83
N PHE A 318 -5.68 16.32 0.78
CA PHE A 318 -4.29 16.26 0.34
C PHE A 318 -4.05 17.10 -0.90
N ASP A 319 -2.80 17.52 -1.10
CA ASP A 319 -2.38 18.17 -2.33
C ASP A 319 -2.20 17.14 -3.46
N MET A 320 -3.06 17.25 -4.48
CA MET A 320 -3.11 16.34 -5.62
C MET A 320 -2.48 16.92 -6.89
N ARG A 321 -1.77 18.06 -6.80
CA ARG A 321 -1.25 18.75 -8.00
C ARG A 321 -0.38 17.85 -8.86
N LEU A 322 0.58 17.15 -8.25
CA LEU A 322 1.49 16.28 -8.99
C LEU A 322 0.77 15.03 -9.56
N SER A 323 -0.19 14.47 -8.81
CA SER A 323 -1.03 13.36 -9.28
C SER A 323 -1.84 13.77 -10.51
N ARG A 324 -2.48 14.94 -10.48
CA ARG A 324 -3.24 15.48 -11.61
C ARG A 324 -2.37 15.78 -12.83
N GLN A 325 -1.12 16.21 -12.64
CA GLN A 325 -0.18 16.39 -13.75
C GLN A 325 0.11 15.05 -14.45
N LEU A 326 0.34 13.98 -13.68
CA LEU A 326 0.51 12.64 -14.24
C LEU A 326 -0.76 12.12 -14.90
N GLU A 327 -1.93 12.33 -14.27
CA GLU A 327 -3.22 11.96 -14.84
C GLU A 327 -3.45 12.60 -16.22
N LEU A 328 -3.20 13.91 -16.33
CA LEU A 328 -3.32 14.63 -17.60
C LEU A 328 -2.31 14.13 -18.63
N LYS A 329 -1.04 13.96 -18.24
CA LYS A 329 0.03 13.53 -19.16
C LYS A 329 -0.22 12.15 -19.75
N TYR A 330 -0.72 11.21 -18.93
CA TYR A 330 -0.96 9.83 -19.33
C TYR A 330 -2.43 9.52 -19.62
N GLN A 331 -3.29 10.55 -19.69
CA GLN A 331 -4.73 10.41 -19.92
C GLN A 331 -5.38 9.39 -18.97
N MET A 332 -4.92 9.40 -17.71
CA MET A 332 -5.47 8.52 -16.68
C MET A 332 -6.76 9.12 -16.13
N ALA A 333 -7.75 8.26 -15.92
CA ALA A 333 -8.99 8.64 -15.25
C ALA A 333 -9.30 7.66 -14.12
N HIS A 334 -9.78 8.17 -13.01
CA HIS A 334 -10.35 7.31 -11.98
C HIS A 334 -11.56 6.56 -12.53
N PRO A 335 -11.71 5.27 -12.22
CA PRO A 335 -12.95 4.57 -12.49
C PRO A 335 -14.10 5.16 -11.65
N ASP A 336 -15.34 4.79 -11.96
CA ASP A 336 -16.47 5.06 -11.07
C ASP A 336 -16.25 4.36 -9.72
N MET A 337 -15.71 5.10 -8.74
CA MET A 337 -15.34 4.57 -7.45
C MET A 337 -16.53 4.07 -6.63
N ALA A 338 -17.73 4.59 -6.87
CA ALA A 338 -18.94 4.09 -6.23
C ALA A 338 -19.26 2.67 -6.72
N ARG A 339 -19.16 2.44 -8.02
CA ARG A 339 -19.30 1.09 -8.59
C ARG A 339 -18.14 0.17 -8.23
N ALA A 340 -16.91 0.67 -8.20
CA ALA A 340 -15.75 -0.10 -7.78
C ALA A 340 -15.91 -0.61 -6.35
N LEU A 341 -16.35 0.26 -5.43
CA LEU A 341 -16.65 -0.13 -4.05
C LEU A 341 -17.80 -1.15 -3.99
N GLU A 342 -18.89 -0.93 -4.73
CA GLU A 342 -20.01 -1.88 -4.78
C GLU A 342 -19.55 -3.28 -5.24
N ARG A 343 -18.77 -3.35 -6.33
CA ARG A 343 -18.22 -4.61 -6.85
C ARG A 343 -17.28 -5.29 -5.84
N THR A 344 -16.43 -4.49 -5.16
CA THR A 344 -15.58 -5.00 -4.08
C THR A 344 -16.41 -5.61 -2.95
N VAL A 345 -17.48 -4.94 -2.52
CA VAL A 345 -18.39 -5.46 -1.48
C VAL A 345 -19.04 -6.76 -1.92
N ARG A 346 -19.53 -6.84 -3.16
CA ARG A 346 -20.12 -8.07 -3.72
C ARG A 346 -19.10 -9.21 -3.79
N TYR A 347 -17.85 -8.91 -4.19
CA TYR A 347 -16.77 -9.88 -4.22
C TYR A 347 -16.45 -10.42 -2.82
N VAL A 348 -16.29 -9.54 -1.83
CA VAL A 348 -16.06 -9.93 -0.43
C VAL A 348 -17.21 -10.79 0.10
N LYS A 349 -18.47 -10.39 -0.16
CA LYS A 349 -19.65 -11.14 0.26
C LYS A 349 -19.68 -12.55 -0.34
N GLY A 350 -19.34 -12.71 -1.60
CA GLY A 350 -19.42 -13.99 -2.30
C GLY A 350 -18.22 -14.92 -2.10
N ASN A 351 -17.05 -14.39 -1.73
CA ASN A 351 -15.81 -15.15 -1.74
C ASN A 351 -15.06 -15.16 -0.40
N LEU A 352 -15.31 -14.19 0.50
CA LEU A 352 -14.54 -14.00 1.73
C LEU A 352 -15.40 -14.00 3.01
N ILE A 353 -16.73 -14.05 2.89
CA ILE A 353 -17.66 -14.18 4.03
C ILE A 353 -18.28 -15.56 3.95
N HIS A 354 -17.89 -16.44 4.87
CA HIS A 354 -18.42 -17.79 5.04
C HIS A 354 -19.30 -17.86 6.29
#